data_dcff2997d76f4348fda2b10c81aceaaa
#
_entry.id   dcff2997d76f4348fda2b10c81aceaaa
#
_cell.length_a   1.000
_cell.length_b   1.000
_cell.length_c   1.000
_cell.angle_alpha   90.00
_cell.angle_beta   90.00
_cell.angle_gamma   90.00
#
_symmetry.space_group_name_H-M   'P 1'
#
loop_
_entity.id
_entity.type
_entity.pdbx_description
1 polymer ?
#
loop_
_entity_poly.entity_id
_entity_poly.type
_entity_poly.pdbx_seq_one_letter_code
_entity_poly.pdbx_strand_id
1 'polypeptide(L)'
;MPTYRTPDVYIEEISVFPPSVAEVETAIPAFIGYTANTTLITAGDLVNAPRRVKSLLEFESYYGRGPTYTVTRANLDEAGNFLSADISNSYVMYDSLRLFYDNGGGDCYIVSVGAYKSSGSPVDRDEVKAGVQAVAKVDEPTILLFPDAATLNADDLAAVQQEALKQCGELKDRVAVLDLRQGDPNGVSFRDKIGINNLKYG
;
A
#
# COMPACT_ATOMS: atom_id res chain seq x y z
N MET A 1 52.41 -11.10 -1.19
CA MET A 1 53.29 -10.11 -0.52
C MET A 1 54.11 -9.43 -1.59
N PRO A 2 54.04 -8.12 -1.74
CA PRO A 2 54.96 -7.41 -2.64
C PRO A 2 56.37 -7.49 -2.12
N THR A 3 57.33 -7.77 -2.99
CA THR A 3 58.74 -7.90 -2.63
C THR A 3 59.45 -6.59 -3.02
N TYR A 4 59.78 -5.78 -2.03
CA TYR A 4 60.50 -4.52 -2.21
C TYR A 4 61.99 -4.81 -2.40
N ARG A 5 62.59 -4.25 -3.47
CA ARG A 5 63.99 -4.54 -3.84
C ARG A 5 65.00 -3.41 -3.58
N THR A 6 64.54 -2.24 -3.17
CA THR A 6 65.37 -1.06 -2.91
C THR A 6 64.91 -0.37 -1.63
N PRO A 7 65.83 0.22 -0.82
CA PRO A 7 65.45 1.07 0.31
C PRO A 7 64.80 2.35 -0.22
N ASP A 8 63.51 2.43 -0.08
CA ASP A 8 62.69 3.61 -0.42
C ASP A 8 61.45 3.64 0.49
N VAL A 9 60.71 4.76 0.44
CA VAL A 9 59.44 4.88 1.19
C VAL A 9 58.32 4.33 0.28
N TYR A 10 57.76 3.20 0.66
CA TYR A 10 56.61 2.61 -0.01
C TYR A 10 55.32 2.96 0.73
N ILE A 11 54.40 3.60 0.06
CA ILE A 11 53.08 3.93 0.59
C ILE A 11 52.13 2.86 0.05
N GLU A 12 51.60 2.03 0.95
CA GLU A 12 50.50 1.11 0.65
C GLU A 12 49.18 1.73 1.14
N GLU A 13 48.31 2.10 0.23
CA GLU A 13 46.96 2.52 0.58
C GLU A 13 46.13 1.28 0.95
N ILE A 14 45.93 1.08 2.24
CA ILE A 14 44.95 0.10 2.74
C ILE A 14 43.63 0.81 2.86
N SER A 15 42.67 0.45 2.02
CA SER A 15 41.29 0.91 2.14
C SER A 15 40.68 0.37 3.45
N VAL A 16 40.68 1.22 4.48
CA VAL A 16 40.14 0.89 5.82
C VAL A 16 38.65 1.18 5.93
N PHE A 17 38.00 1.57 4.82
CA PHE A 17 36.56 1.75 4.85
C PHE A 17 35.87 0.39 4.78
N PRO A 18 35.10 0.01 5.81
CA PRO A 18 34.27 -1.17 5.68
C PRO A 18 33.32 -0.95 4.48
N PRO A 19 33.15 -1.96 3.62
CA PRO A 19 32.15 -1.89 2.56
C PRO A 19 30.77 -2.06 3.22
N SER A 20 30.19 -0.99 3.71
CA SER A 20 28.83 -1.07 4.16
C SER A 20 28.19 0.31 4.32
N VAL A 21 27.92 0.96 3.21
CA VAL A 21 26.58 1.53 3.11
C VAL A 21 25.72 0.37 2.64
N ALA A 22 25.05 -0.31 3.57
CA ALA A 22 23.99 -1.23 3.20
C ALA A 22 22.99 -0.41 2.41
N GLU A 23 22.64 -0.86 1.20
CA GLU A 23 21.60 -0.25 0.40
C GLU A 23 20.30 -0.38 1.20
N VAL A 24 19.83 0.72 1.75
CA VAL A 24 18.55 0.74 2.46
C VAL A 24 17.49 0.88 1.38
N GLU A 25 16.59 -0.10 1.28
CA GLU A 25 15.41 0.00 0.44
C GLU A 25 14.64 1.27 0.82
N THR A 26 14.60 2.24 -0.10
CA THR A 26 14.05 3.58 0.19
C THR A 26 12.59 3.75 -0.20
N ALA A 27 11.94 2.75 -0.79
CA ALA A 27 10.59 2.82 -1.32
C ALA A 27 9.77 1.57 -0.96
N ILE A 28 9.50 1.38 0.33
CA ILE A 28 8.69 0.25 0.82
C ILE A 28 7.23 0.72 0.98
N PRO A 29 6.29 0.24 0.15
CA PRO A 29 4.88 0.59 0.28
C PRO A 29 4.21 -0.20 1.42
N ALA A 30 3.25 0.45 2.09
CA ALA A 30 2.29 -0.20 2.98
C ALA A 30 0.91 -0.19 2.33
N PHE A 31 0.39 -1.37 2.04
CA PHE A 31 -0.97 -1.58 1.53
C PHE A 31 -1.91 -1.81 2.71
N ILE A 32 -2.91 -0.95 2.84
CA ILE A 32 -3.89 -0.94 3.94
C ILE A 32 -5.26 -1.25 3.35
N GLY A 33 -5.91 -2.32 3.80
CA GLY A 33 -7.22 -2.70 3.27
C GLY A 33 -7.72 -4.03 3.83
N TYR A 34 -8.78 -4.54 3.23
CA TYR A 34 -9.42 -5.77 3.64
C TYR A 34 -8.77 -7.00 3.00
N THR A 35 -8.88 -8.14 3.70
CA THR A 35 -8.29 -9.41 3.28
C THR A 35 -9.28 -10.56 3.44
N ALA A 36 -9.01 -11.69 2.81
CA ALA A 36 -9.89 -12.87 2.97
C ALA A 36 -9.74 -13.50 4.36
N ASN A 37 -8.52 -13.48 4.91
CA ASN A 37 -8.20 -14.06 6.20
C ASN A 37 -7.58 -13.00 7.13
N THR A 38 -8.03 -12.98 8.37
CA THR A 38 -7.56 -12.08 9.43
C THR A 38 -6.95 -12.81 10.62
N THR A 39 -6.78 -14.13 10.49
CA THR A 39 -6.33 -15.01 11.57
C THR A 39 -5.13 -15.83 11.13
N LEU A 40 -4.04 -15.77 11.86
CA LEU A 40 -2.88 -16.63 11.67
C LEU A 40 -2.86 -17.73 12.75
N ILE A 41 -2.87 -17.36 14.01
CA ILE A 41 -2.85 -18.25 15.18
C ILE A 41 -4.07 -17.99 16.06
N THR A 42 -4.32 -16.74 16.37
CA THR A 42 -5.44 -16.30 17.22
C THR A 42 -6.39 -15.43 16.38
N ALA A 43 -7.68 -15.59 16.62
CA ALA A 43 -8.70 -14.85 15.88
C ALA A 43 -8.41 -13.33 15.89
N GLY A 44 -8.28 -12.75 14.69
CA GLY A 44 -8.05 -11.32 14.49
C GLY A 44 -6.62 -10.84 14.71
N ASP A 45 -5.65 -11.72 14.90
CA ASP A 45 -4.25 -11.36 15.17
C ASP A 45 -3.52 -10.70 13.97
N LEU A 46 -4.09 -10.78 12.79
CA LEU A 46 -3.61 -10.05 11.61
C LEU A 46 -4.27 -8.67 11.43
N VAL A 47 -5.31 -8.34 12.20
CA VAL A 47 -6.01 -7.06 12.07
C VAL A 47 -5.18 -5.95 12.70
N ASN A 48 -4.96 -4.86 11.94
CA ASN A 48 -4.13 -3.71 12.33
C ASN A 48 -2.71 -4.11 12.83
N ALA A 49 -2.18 -5.21 12.28
CA ALA A 49 -0.85 -5.72 12.56
C ALA A 49 0.00 -5.61 11.28
N PRO A 50 0.79 -4.54 11.09
CA PRO A 50 1.66 -4.38 9.93
C PRO A 50 2.62 -5.55 9.78
N ARG A 51 2.60 -6.22 8.63
CA ARG A 51 3.46 -7.37 8.34
C ARG A 51 4.15 -7.19 7.01
N ARG A 52 5.46 -7.34 6.98
CA ARG A 52 6.26 -7.34 5.76
C ARG A 52 6.02 -8.64 4.98
N VAL A 53 5.81 -8.52 3.68
CA VAL A 53 5.68 -9.63 2.72
C VAL A 53 6.56 -9.36 1.50
N LYS A 54 7.07 -10.44 0.91
CA LYS A 54 8.05 -10.38 -0.19
C LYS A 54 7.50 -10.83 -1.53
N SER A 55 6.32 -11.43 -1.53
CA SER A 55 5.70 -11.96 -2.75
C SER A 55 4.20 -12.06 -2.60
N LEU A 56 3.49 -12.12 -3.74
CA LEU A 56 2.06 -12.40 -3.76
C LEU A 56 1.72 -13.75 -3.13
N LEU A 57 2.56 -14.77 -3.33
CA LEU A 57 2.36 -16.09 -2.74
C LEU A 57 2.44 -16.05 -1.20
N GLU A 58 3.38 -15.30 -0.66
CA GLU A 58 3.50 -15.09 0.78
C GLU A 58 2.28 -14.34 1.33
N PHE A 59 1.84 -13.29 0.64
CA PHE A 59 0.59 -12.60 0.97
C PHE A 59 -0.59 -13.58 1.02
N GLU A 60 -0.79 -14.38 -0.03
CA GLU A 60 -1.89 -15.33 -0.11
C GLU A 60 -1.85 -16.38 1.01
N SER A 61 -0.65 -16.77 1.46
CA SER A 61 -0.48 -17.74 2.55
C SER A 61 -0.98 -17.23 3.91
N TYR A 62 -0.84 -15.92 4.16
CA TYR A 62 -1.30 -15.28 5.40
C TYR A 62 -2.73 -14.76 5.30
N TYR A 63 -3.03 -14.04 4.23
CA TYR A 63 -4.23 -13.22 4.10
C TYR A 63 -5.29 -13.80 3.17
N GLY A 64 -4.97 -14.91 2.48
CA GLY A 64 -5.84 -15.51 1.48
C GLY A 64 -5.86 -14.75 0.16
N ARG A 65 -6.78 -15.13 -0.71
CA ARG A 65 -6.91 -14.57 -2.06
C ARG A 65 -7.90 -13.41 -2.11
N GLY A 66 -7.98 -12.80 -3.29
CA GLY A 66 -8.91 -11.72 -3.57
C GLY A 66 -10.38 -12.09 -3.37
N PRO A 67 -11.26 -11.09 -3.30
CA PRO A 67 -12.69 -11.32 -3.14
C PRO A 67 -13.27 -12.02 -4.38
N THR A 68 -14.42 -12.67 -4.19
CA THR A 68 -15.18 -13.23 -5.32
C THR A 68 -15.90 -12.11 -6.05
N TYR A 69 -15.65 -11.99 -7.35
CA TYR A 69 -16.36 -11.05 -8.22
C TYR A 69 -17.68 -11.63 -8.65
N THR A 70 -18.73 -10.81 -8.60
CA THR A 70 -20.02 -11.15 -9.17
C THR A 70 -20.28 -10.25 -10.37
N VAL A 71 -20.36 -10.85 -11.55
CA VAL A 71 -20.81 -10.13 -12.76
C VAL A 71 -22.32 -10.00 -12.68
N THR A 72 -22.83 -8.76 -12.53
CA THR A 72 -24.26 -8.49 -12.43
C THR A 72 -24.90 -8.25 -13.79
N ARG A 73 -24.11 -7.77 -14.75
CA ARG A 73 -24.54 -7.53 -16.13
C ARG A 73 -23.35 -7.65 -17.07
N ALA A 74 -23.54 -8.25 -18.23
CA ALA A 74 -22.62 -8.20 -19.35
C ALA A 74 -23.33 -7.53 -20.54
N ASN A 75 -22.70 -6.51 -21.12
CA ASN A 75 -23.20 -5.82 -22.30
C ASN A 75 -22.43 -6.34 -23.51
N LEU A 76 -23.18 -6.73 -24.55
CA LEU A 76 -22.64 -7.23 -25.81
C LEU A 76 -23.06 -6.30 -26.94
N ASP A 77 -22.30 -6.27 -28.03
CA ASP A 77 -22.70 -5.62 -29.27
C ASP A 77 -23.73 -6.47 -30.06
N GLU A 78 -24.23 -5.94 -31.18
CA GLU A 78 -25.18 -6.66 -32.05
C GLU A 78 -24.62 -7.96 -32.64
N ALA A 79 -23.30 -8.10 -32.71
CA ALA A 79 -22.58 -9.28 -33.17
C ALA A 79 -22.29 -10.28 -32.05
N GLY A 80 -22.60 -9.94 -30.79
CA GLY A 80 -22.35 -10.78 -29.61
C GLY A 80 -20.96 -10.62 -29.02
N ASN A 81 -20.18 -9.61 -29.43
CA ASN A 81 -18.88 -9.35 -28.83
C ASN A 81 -19.04 -8.61 -27.49
N PHE A 82 -18.14 -8.89 -26.57
CA PHE A 82 -18.13 -8.25 -25.24
C PHE A 82 -17.79 -6.77 -25.33
N LEU A 83 -18.63 -5.91 -24.76
CA LEU A 83 -18.41 -4.47 -24.64
C LEU A 83 -18.01 -4.05 -23.24
N SER A 84 -18.75 -4.47 -22.23
CA SER A 84 -18.51 -4.12 -20.83
C SER A 84 -19.21 -5.09 -19.88
N ALA A 85 -18.81 -5.08 -18.61
CA ALA A 85 -19.53 -5.78 -17.56
C ALA A 85 -19.64 -4.89 -16.32
N ASP A 86 -20.80 -4.99 -15.65
CA ASP A 86 -20.98 -4.44 -14.31
C ASP A 86 -20.53 -5.51 -13.30
N ILE A 87 -19.50 -5.20 -12.54
CA ILE A 87 -18.90 -6.10 -11.55
C ILE A 87 -19.21 -5.55 -10.17
N SER A 88 -19.79 -6.38 -9.32
CA SER A 88 -19.98 -6.05 -7.91
C SER A 88 -18.71 -6.45 -7.13
N ASN A 89 -17.85 -5.48 -6.89
CA ASN A 89 -16.71 -5.61 -5.98
C ASN A 89 -16.45 -4.27 -5.28
N SER A 90 -16.18 -4.35 -3.97
CA SER A 90 -15.85 -3.17 -3.17
C SER A 90 -14.42 -3.20 -2.63
N TYR A 91 -13.70 -4.28 -2.88
CA TYR A 91 -12.34 -4.49 -2.38
C TYR A 91 -11.37 -4.60 -3.53
N VAL A 92 -10.44 -3.68 -3.61
CA VAL A 92 -9.47 -3.57 -4.72
C VAL A 92 -8.01 -3.75 -4.27
N MET A 93 -7.77 -3.89 -2.95
CA MET A 93 -6.41 -4.02 -2.43
C MET A 93 -5.69 -5.24 -3.01
N TYR A 94 -6.34 -6.39 -3.10
CA TYR A 94 -5.73 -7.59 -3.67
C TYR A 94 -5.29 -7.40 -5.13
N ASP A 95 -6.12 -6.77 -5.95
CA ASP A 95 -5.79 -6.52 -7.36
C ASP A 95 -4.69 -5.47 -7.49
N SER A 96 -4.68 -4.46 -6.62
CA SER A 96 -3.60 -3.46 -6.54
C SER A 96 -2.28 -4.12 -6.17
N LEU A 97 -2.29 -5.05 -5.22
CA LEU A 97 -1.12 -5.81 -4.81
C LEU A 97 -0.64 -6.77 -5.92
N ARG A 98 -1.57 -7.43 -6.63
CA ARG A 98 -1.25 -8.22 -7.81
C ARG A 98 -0.56 -7.39 -8.87
N LEU A 99 -1.13 -6.23 -9.20
CA LEU A 99 -0.56 -5.30 -10.16
C LEU A 99 0.85 -4.84 -9.73
N PHE A 100 1.06 -4.58 -8.45
CA PHE A 100 2.37 -4.22 -7.90
C PHE A 100 3.40 -5.33 -8.15
N TYR A 101 3.10 -6.58 -7.82
CA TYR A 101 4.04 -7.69 -8.04
C TYR A 101 4.19 -8.06 -9.51
N ASP A 102 3.15 -7.99 -10.31
CA ASP A 102 3.21 -8.24 -11.77
C ASP A 102 4.11 -7.20 -12.50
N ASN A 103 4.29 -6.02 -11.90
CA ASN A 103 5.20 -4.98 -12.41
C ASN A 103 6.58 -4.96 -11.72
N GLY A 104 6.96 -6.04 -11.04
CA GLY A 104 8.29 -6.18 -10.43
C GLY A 104 8.41 -5.53 -9.05
N GLY A 105 7.30 -5.37 -8.34
CA GLY A 105 7.29 -4.90 -6.96
C GLY A 105 8.10 -5.81 -6.04
N GLY A 106 8.83 -5.21 -5.11
CA GLY A 106 9.64 -5.88 -4.11
C GLY A 106 8.89 -6.10 -2.79
N ASP A 107 9.60 -5.93 -1.70
CA ASP A 107 9.04 -6.04 -0.35
C ASP A 107 8.00 -4.95 -0.09
N CYS A 108 6.92 -5.30 0.58
CA CYS A 108 5.89 -4.35 1.00
C CYS A 108 5.32 -4.73 2.38
N TYR A 109 4.65 -3.78 3.01
CA TYR A 109 3.88 -4.03 4.23
C TYR A 109 2.40 -4.20 3.92
N ILE A 110 1.78 -5.15 4.59
CA ILE A 110 0.34 -5.38 4.54
C ILE A 110 -0.26 -5.06 5.91
N VAL A 111 -1.35 -4.29 5.90
CA VAL A 111 -2.18 -4.03 7.08
C VAL A 111 -3.61 -4.43 6.75
N SER A 112 -4.02 -5.58 7.24
CA SER A 112 -5.41 -5.98 7.16
C SER A 112 -6.23 -5.15 8.13
N VAL A 113 -7.30 -4.53 7.66
CA VAL A 113 -8.25 -3.78 8.51
C VAL A 113 -9.47 -4.62 8.88
N GLY A 114 -9.62 -5.79 8.28
CA GLY A 114 -10.72 -6.72 8.52
C GLY A 114 -10.88 -7.73 7.40
N ALA A 115 -11.79 -8.68 7.61
CA ALA A 115 -12.17 -9.63 6.57
C ALA A 115 -13.15 -9.01 5.58
N TYR A 116 -13.18 -9.56 4.34
CA TYR A 116 -14.23 -9.20 3.38
C TYR A 116 -15.60 -9.39 3.98
N LYS A 117 -16.43 -8.35 3.91
CA LYS A 117 -17.80 -8.37 4.41
C LYS A 117 -18.77 -8.78 3.31
N SER A 118 -19.85 -9.42 3.66
CA SER A 118 -20.97 -9.69 2.74
C SER A 118 -21.58 -8.39 2.22
N SER A 119 -22.20 -8.42 1.04
CA SER A 119 -22.75 -7.24 0.35
C SER A 119 -23.59 -6.34 1.26
N GLY A 120 -23.34 -5.03 1.23
CA GLY A 120 -24.18 -4.02 1.89
C GLY A 120 -23.46 -2.90 2.62
N SER A 121 -22.25 -3.12 3.12
CA SER A 121 -21.41 -2.06 3.68
C SER A 121 -19.95 -2.54 3.65
N PRO A 122 -19.35 -2.52 2.48
CA PRO A 122 -18.12 -3.27 2.28
C PRO A 122 -16.91 -2.62 2.96
N VAL A 123 -16.72 -1.32 2.81
CA VAL A 123 -15.57 -0.59 3.35
C VAL A 123 -16.04 0.38 4.44
N ASP A 124 -15.38 0.33 5.58
CA ASP A 124 -15.64 1.23 6.70
C ASP A 124 -14.49 2.21 6.87
N ARG A 125 -14.82 3.49 6.96
CA ARG A 125 -13.87 4.59 7.12
C ARG A 125 -12.99 4.44 8.35
N ASP A 126 -13.59 4.08 9.48
CA ASP A 126 -12.89 4.05 10.75
C ASP A 126 -11.97 2.83 10.86
N GLU A 127 -12.34 1.70 10.25
CA GLU A 127 -11.47 0.54 10.11
C GLU A 127 -10.23 0.87 9.26
N VAL A 128 -10.41 1.55 8.11
CA VAL A 128 -9.27 1.96 7.28
C VAL A 128 -8.38 2.97 8.00
N LYS A 129 -8.95 3.94 8.72
CA LYS A 129 -8.20 4.89 9.55
C LYS A 129 -7.39 4.18 10.63
N ALA A 130 -7.96 3.18 11.29
CA ALA A 130 -7.24 2.38 12.28
C ALA A 130 -6.04 1.64 11.65
N GLY A 131 -6.20 1.12 10.42
CA GLY A 131 -5.10 0.54 9.63
C GLY A 131 -4.01 1.55 9.32
N VAL A 132 -4.36 2.77 8.89
CA VAL A 132 -3.39 3.86 8.69
C VAL A 132 -2.62 4.15 9.98
N GLN A 133 -3.32 4.28 11.11
CA GLN A 133 -2.69 4.54 12.42
C GLN A 133 -1.78 3.39 12.87
N ALA A 134 -2.10 2.15 12.50
CA ALA A 134 -1.28 1.00 12.84
C ALA A 134 0.11 1.06 12.19
N VAL A 135 0.21 1.57 10.95
CA VAL A 135 1.49 1.73 10.23
C VAL A 135 2.42 2.73 10.92
N ALA A 136 1.90 3.69 11.68
CA ALA A 136 2.74 4.65 12.41
C ALA A 136 3.72 4.01 13.41
N LYS A 137 3.49 2.75 13.79
CA LYS A 137 4.34 2.01 14.72
C LYS A 137 5.55 1.32 14.06
N VAL A 138 5.67 1.42 12.74
CA VAL A 138 6.72 0.78 11.96
C VAL A 138 7.44 1.84 11.13
N ASP A 139 8.75 1.89 11.23
CA ASP A 139 9.57 2.95 10.61
C ASP A 139 9.92 2.65 9.13
N GLU A 140 9.89 1.38 8.70
CA GLU A 140 10.32 1.00 7.34
C GLU A 140 9.40 1.48 6.21
N PRO A 141 8.05 1.49 6.34
CA PRO A 141 7.17 1.92 5.25
C PRO A 141 7.34 3.40 4.93
N THR A 142 7.61 3.70 3.67
CA THR A 142 7.79 5.08 3.19
C THR A 142 6.65 5.57 2.30
N ILE A 143 5.76 4.68 1.86
CA ILE A 143 4.62 5.00 0.99
C ILE A 143 3.36 4.38 1.60
N LEU A 144 2.33 5.18 1.84
CA LEU A 144 1.03 4.72 2.33
C LEU A 144 0.04 4.59 1.18
N LEU A 145 -0.59 3.41 1.07
CA LEU A 145 -1.58 3.06 0.06
C LEU A 145 -2.81 2.45 0.75
N PHE A 146 -4.00 2.91 0.41
CA PHE A 146 -5.26 2.41 0.95
C PHE A 146 -6.32 2.22 -0.15
N PRO A 147 -6.08 1.27 -1.08
CA PRO A 147 -6.86 1.16 -2.32
C PRO A 147 -8.36 0.98 -2.10
N ASP A 148 -8.76 0.23 -1.06
CA ASP A 148 -10.17 -0.01 -0.77
C ASP A 148 -10.93 1.27 -0.41
N ALA A 149 -10.24 2.28 0.12
CA ALA A 149 -10.85 3.57 0.47
C ALA A 149 -11.38 4.34 -0.75
N ALA A 150 -10.89 4.04 -1.97
CA ALA A 150 -11.39 4.66 -3.20
C ALA A 150 -12.89 4.39 -3.46
N THR A 151 -13.45 3.36 -2.83
CA THR A 151 -14.87 3.02 -2.92
C THR A 151 -15.76 3.80 -1.94
N LEU A 152 -15.17 4.50 -0.97
CA LEU A 152 -15.88 5.31 0.01
C LEU A 152 -16.56 6.53 -0.65
N ASN A 153 -17.53 7.13 0.04
CA ASN A 153 -18.05 8.43 -0.34
C ASN A 153 -16.96 9.52 -0.16
N ALA A 154 -17.20 10.71 -0.72
CA ALA A 154 -16.20 11.77 -0.76
C ALA A 154 -15.74 12.27 0.63
N ASP A 155 -16.65 12.29 1.61
CA ASP A 155 -16.32 12.77 2.96
C ASP A 155 -15.51 11.73 3.75
N ASP A 156 -15.90 10.47 3.64
CA ASP A 156 -15.19 9.37 4.31
C ASP A 156 -13.81 9.12 3.69
N LEU A 157 -13.69 9.19 2.35
CA LEU A 157 -12.39 9.13 1.67
C LEU A 157 -11.49 10.27 2.13
N ALA A 158 -12.00 11.51 2.16
CA ALA A 158 -11.23 12.66 2.62
C ALA A 158 -10.77 12.50 4.07
N ALA A 159 -11.59 11.93 4.95
CA ALA A 159 -11.23 11.68 6.34
C ALA A 159 -10.08 10.66 6.48
N VAL A 160 -10.04 9.61 5.63
CA VAL A 160 -8.93 8.65 5.58
C VAL A 160 -7.66 9.33 5.07
N GLN A 161 -7.78 10.09 3.98
CA GLN A 161 -6.65 10.81 3.37
C GLN A 161 -6.05 11.84 4.32
N GLN A 162 -6.87 12.58 5.06
CA GLN A 162 -6.41 13.52 6.08
C GLN A 162 -5.66 12.82 7.22
N GLU A 163 -6.10 11.65 7.65
CA GLU A 163 -5.40 10.85 8.66
C GLU A 163 -4.01 10.41 8.15
N ALA A 164 -3.94 9.94 6.90
CA ALA A 164 -2.66 9.55 6.28
C ALA A 164 -1.70 10.75 6.15
N LEU A 165 -2.19 11.89 5.65
CA LEU A 165 -1.40 13.11 5.52
C LEU A 165 -0.94 13.66 6.87
N LYS A 166 -1.79 13.58 7.90
CA LYS A 166 -1.42 13.94 9.27
C LYS A 166 -0.24 13.11 9.74
N GLN A 167 -0.31 11.78 9.57
CA GLN A 167 0.79 10.87 9.92
C GLN A 167 2.07 11.21 9.14
N CYS A 168 1.99 11.44 7.82
CA CYS A 168 3.13 11.85 7.01
C CYS A 168 3.74 13.17 7.50
N GLY A 169 2.91 14.13 7.92
CA GLY A 169 3.35 15.42 8.47
C GLY A 169 4.04 15.31 9.83
N GLU A 170 3.59 14.38 10.66
CA GLU A 170 4.16 14.12 12.00
C GLU A 170 5.49 13.35 11.92
N LEU A 171 5.54 12.28 11.14
CA LEU A 171 6.71 11.39 11.03
C LEU A 171 7.76 11.92 10.07
N LYS A 172 7.36 12.56 8.95
CA LYS A 172 8.24 13.17 7.92
C LYS A 172 9.19 12.19 7.20
N ASP A 173 8.90 10.92 7.24
CA ASP A 173 9.68 9.83 6.65
C ASP A 173 8.91 9.10 5.52
N ARG A 174 7.65 9.48 5.30
CA ARG A 174 6.74 8.81 4.38
C ARG A 174 5.83 9.78 3.65
N VAL A 175 5.25 9.30 2.55
CA VAL A 175 4.25 10.00 1.75
C VAL A 175 3.00 9.12 1.58
N ALA A 176 1.85 9.74 1.33
CA ALA A 176 0.62 9.02 1.04
C ALA A 176 0.27 9.16 -0.45
N VAL A 177 -0.13 8.08 -1.10
CA VAL A 177 -0.73 8.12 -2.43
C VAL A 177 -2.24 8.29 -2.27
N LEU A 178 -2.76 9.38 -2.82
CA LEU A 178 -4.13 9.80 -2.63
C LEU A 178 -4.93 9.58 -3.91
N ASP A 179 -6.10 8.96 -3.76
CA ASP A 179 -7.03 8.75 -4.87
C ASP A 179 -7.96 9.95 -5.06
N LEU A 180 -8.23 10.26 -6.33
CA LEU A 180 -9.31 11.15 -6.71
C LEU A 180 -10.56 10.33 -6.98
N ARG A 181 -11.69 10.79 -6.47
CA ARG A 181 -12.95 10.12 -6.73
C ARG A 181 -13.39 10.34 -8.18
N GLN A 182 -13.89 9.26 -8.81
CA GLN A 182 -14.48 9.34 -10.15
C GLN A 182 -15.62 10.40 -10.16
N GLY A 183 -15.58 11.30 -11.12
CA GLY A 183 -16.59 12.37 -11.26
C GLY A 183 -16.27 13.65 -10.50
N ASP A 184 -15.10 13.78 -9.87
CA ASP A 184 -14.59 15.06 -9.34
C ASP A 184 -13.82 15.80 -10.45
N PRO A 185 -14.45 16.70 -11.21
CA PRO A 185 -13.79 17.36 -12.32
C PRO A 185 -12.68 18.28 -11.78
N ASN A 186 -11.48 18.09 -12.29
CA ASN A 186 -10.29 18.85 -11.95
C ASN A 186 -9.83 18.76 -10.48
N GLY A 187 -10.32 17.80 -9.70
CA GLY A 187 -9.95 17.62 -8.30
C GLY A 187 -10.30 18.79 -7.39
N VAL A 188 -11.31 19.60 -7.74
CA VAL A 188 -11.69 20.78 -6.94
C VAL A 188 -12.23 20.36 -5.58
N SER A 189 -13.16 19.42 -5.57
CA SER A 189 -13.74 18.90 -4.32
C SER A 189 -12.68 18.22 -3.45
N PHE A 190 -11.75 17.51 -4.06
CA PHE A 190 -10.61 16.89 -3.38
C PHE A 190 -9.76 17.95 -2.65
N ARG A 191 -9.33 19.00 -3.34
CA ARG A 191 -8.49 20.07 -2.74
C ARG A 191 -9.20 20.79 -1.60
N ASP A 192 -10.48 21.07 -1.75
CA ASP A 192 -11.28 21.75 -0.73
C ASP A 192 -11.40 20.90 0.56
N LYS A 193 -11.56 19.60 0.40
CA LYS A 193 -11.71 18.68 1.54
C LYS A 193 -10.37 18.36 2.23
N ILE A 194 -9.30 18.17 1.46
CA ILE A 194 -7.98 17.82 2.01
C ILE A 194 -7.27 19.02 2.63
N GLY A 195 -7.45 20.21 2.05
CA GLY A 195 -6.77 21.43 2.47
C GLY A 195 -5.34 21.53 1.93
N ILE A 196 -5.03 22.68 1.37
CA ILE A 196 -3.80 22.95 0.60
C ILE A 196 -2.50 22.74 1.41
N ASN A 197 -2.55 22.95 2.73
CA ASN A 197 -1.37 22.83 3.59
C ASN A 197 -0.90 21.39 3.79
N ASN A 198 -1.79 20.43 3.62
CA ASN A 198 -1.50 19.02 3.84
C ASN A 198 -1.07 18.30 2.56
N LEU A 199 -1.42 18.83 1.38
CA LEU A 199 -1.13 18.20 0.08
C LEU A 199 0.36 18.03 -0.22
N LYS A 200 1.24 18.70 0.49
CA LYS A 200 2.71 18.54 0.33
C LYS A 200 3.24 17.18 0.82
N TYR A 201 2.41 16.37 1.48
CA TYR A 201 2.76 15.03 1.99
C TYR A 201 2.06 13.90 1.23
N GLY A 202 1.36 14.22 0.16
CA GLY A 202 0.65 13.26 -0.68
C GLY A 202 0.98 13.40 -2.15
#